data_626adc11cc4b6b999a8bd4f1534863e0
#
_entry.id   626adc11cc4b6b999a8bd4f1534863e0
#
_cell.length_a   1.000
_cell.length_b   1.000
_cell.length_c   1.000
_cell.angle_alpha   90.00
_cell.angle_beta   90.00
_cell.angle_gamma   90.00
#
_symmetry.space_group_name_H-M   'P 1'
#
loop_
_entity.id
_entity.type
_entity.pdbx_description
1 polymer ?
#
loop_
_entity_poly.entity_id
_entity_poly.type
_entity_poly.pdbx_seq_one_letter_code
_entity_poly.pdbx_strand_id
1 'polypeptide(L)'
;IIASVIGTDSEGEILEGLFQKRGISPDGLIRSKFRKTTVKTRVISSKQQLLRIDSEDTHTLSSEHEQLLFKKIIQLIGIGLDAIILEDYDKGVLNEKNIQRIITEANKKNIPVTADPKKENFHHYYGLSLFKPNLKELKEGLNLDFNFENERNAFETAVQKLRTAVPHEVSLITLSEHGV
;
A
#
# COMPACT_ATOMS: atom_id res chain seq x y z
N ILE A 1 6.36 -7.86 10.79
CA ILE A 1 5.31 -7.13 11.55
C ILE A 1 4.35 -6.53 10.55
N ILE A 2 3.05 -6.57 10.83
CA ILE A 2 2.02 -5.90 10.05
C ILE A 2 1.44 -4.75 10.86
N ALA A 3 1.24 -3.58 10.23
CA ALA A 3 0.58 -2.42 10.81
C ALA A 3 -0.61 -2.01 9.94
N SER A 4 -1.80 -2.03 10.50
CA SER A 4 -3.05 -1.68 9.79
C SER A 4 -4.21 -1.48 10.78
N VAL A 5 -5.40 -1.19 10.26
CA VAL A 5 -6.63 -1.11 11.04
C VAL A 5 -7.60 -2.19 10.55
N ILE A 6 -8.09 -3.00 11.47
CA ILE A 6 -9.05 -4.08 11.24
C ILE A 6 -10.32 -3.86 12.07
N GLY A 7 -11.37 -4.61 11.76
CA GLY A 7 -12.60 -4.62 12.54
C GLY A 7 -12.47 -5.30 13.92
N THR A 8 -13.46 -5.08 14.78
CA THR A 8 -13.67 -5.88 16.01
C THR A 8 -14.60 -7.06 15.73
N ASP A 9 -14.67 -7.51 14.49
CA ASP A 9 -15.50 -8.58 13.97
C ASP A 9 -14.76 -9.94 14.02
N SER A 10 -15.50 -11.02 13.76
CA SER A 10 -14.97 -12.39 13.70
C SER A 10 -13.87 -12.57 12.66
N GLU A 11 -13.97 -11.83 11.57
CA GLU A 11 -12.99 -11.84 10.48
C GLU A 11 -11.64 -11.26 10.93
N GLY A 12 -11.68 -10.24 11.79
CA GLY A 12 -10.49 -9.66 12.42
C GLY A 12 -9.80 -10.65 13.36
N GLU A 13 -10.57 -11.42 14.15
CA GLU A 13 -10.04 -12.47 15.01
C GLU A 13 -9.38 -13.59 14.20
N ILE A 14 -10.05 -14.02 13.12
CA ILE A 14 -9.50 -15.03 12.20
C ILE A 14 -8.19 -14.54 11.59
N LEU A 15 -8.15 -13.28 11.13
CA LEU A 15 -6.97 -12.69 10.49
C LEU A 15 -5.78 -12.65 11.46
N GLU A 16 -5.97 -12.19 12.69
CA GLU A 16 -4.90 -12.20 13.71
C GLU A 16 -4.41 -13.62 14.01
N GLY A 17 -5.33 -14.59 14.14
CA GLY A 17 -4.97 -15.99 14.32
C GLY A 17 -4.15 -16.57 13.14
N LEU A 18 -4.44 -16.13 11.91
CA LEU A 18 -3.67 -16.52 10.73
C LEU A 18 -2.26 -15.92 10.74
N PHE A 19 -2.10 -14.66 11.16
CA PHE A 19 -0.78 -14.04 11.31
C PHE A 19 0.06 -14.76 12.36
N GLN A 20 -0.51 -15.01 13.54
CA GLN A 20 0.18 -15.75 14.61
C GLN A 20 0.64 -17.14 14.17
N LYS A 21 -0.21 -17.90 13.47
CA LYS A 21 0.13 -19.22 12.92
C LYS A 21 1.27 -19.18 11.91
N ARG A 22 1.50 -18.02 11.27
CA ARG A 22 2.57 -17.80 10.29
C ARG A 22 3.80 -17.11 10.86
N GLY A 23 3.85 -16.90 12.18
CA GLY A 23 4.94 -16.17 12.83
C GLY A 23 4.99 -14.68 12.50
N ILE A 24 3.89 -14.10 11.99
CA ILE A 24 3.79 -12.67 11.73
C ILE A 24 3.21 -11.99 12.96
N SER A 25 3.94 -11.03 13.54
CA SER A 25 3.46 -10.30 14.70
C SER A 25 2.25 -9.41 14.33
N PRO A 26 1.12 -9.54 15.04
CA PRO A 26 -0.05 -8.68 14.90
C PRO A 26 0.06 -7.38 15.70
N ASP A 27 1.20 -7.10 16.35
CA ASP A 27 1.36 -5.99 17.29
C ASP A 27 1.12 -4.59 16.68
N GLY A 28 1.19 -4.48 15.36
CA GLY A 28 0.87 -3.26 14.63
C GLY A 28 -0.61 -3.08 14.27
N LEU A 29 -1.47 -4.05 14.59
CA LEU A 29 -2.89 -3.97 14.26
C LEU A 29 -3.66 -3.12 15.27
N ILE A 30 -4.50 -2.22 14.76
CA ILE A 30 -5.45 -1.41 15.53
C ILE A 30 -6.85 -1.96 15.26
N ARG A 31 -7.61 -2.27 16.32
CA ARG A 31 -8.99 -2.72 16.20
C ARG A 31 -9.96 -1.53 16.24
N SER A 32 -10.91 -1.51 15.32
CA SER A 32 -11.92 -0.46 15.20
C SER A 32 -13.33 -1.05 15.19
N LYS A 33 -14.23 -0.45 15.98
CA LYS A 33 -15.68 -0.76 15.93
C LYS A 33 -16.37 -0.10 14.72
N PHE A 34 -15.71 0.82 14.05
CA PHE A 34 -16.24 1.63 12.96
C PHE A 34 -15.75 1.18 11.59
N ARG A 35 -15.05 0.04 11.53
CA ARG A 35 -14.50 -0.51 10.28
C ARG A 35 -14.67 -2.02 10.29
N LYS A 36 -15.03 -2.57 9.13
CA LYS A 36 -15.03 -4.01 8.89
C LYS A 36 -13.62 -4.48 8.55
N THR A 37 -13.30 -5.70 8.94
CA THR A 37 -12.16 -6.40 8.38
C THR A 37 -12.45 -6.75 6.93
N THR A 38 -11.54 -6.41 6.02
CA THR A 38 -11.72 -6.69 4.58
C THR A 38 -11.74 -8.19 4.30
N VAL A 39 -12.79 -8.65 3.66
CA VAL A 39 -12.93 -10.05 3.19
C VAL A 39 -13.24 -10.07 1.71
N LYS A 40 -12.46 -10.86 0.96
CA LYS A 40 -12.66 -11.07 -0.47
C LYS A 40 -13.05 -12.52 -0.74
N THR A 41 -14.34 -12.76 -1.00
CA THR A 41 -14.90 -14.07 -1.28
C THR A 41 -14.93 -14.31 -2.78
N ARG A 42 -14.34 -15.42 -3.24
CA ARG A 42 -14.38 -15.83 -4.64
C ARG A 42 -15.21 -17.11 -4.76
N VAL A 43 -16.28 -17.04 -5.55
CA VAL A 43 -17.08 -18.20 -5.92
C VAL A 43 -16.48 -18.80 -7.18
N ILE A 44 -16.05 -20.07 -7.09
CA ILE A 44 -15.38 -20.79 -8.18
C ILE A 44 -16.19 -22.03 -8.51
N SER A 45 -16.44 -22.27 -9.79
CA SER A 45 -17.01 -23.52 -10.30
C SER A 45 -16.20 -24.01 -11.50
N SER A 46 -15.90 -25.31 -11.52
CA SER A 46 -15.16 -25.95 -12.64
C SER A 46 -13.88 -25.20 -13.05
N LYS A 47 -13.11 -24.69 -12.06
CA LYS A 47 -11.87 -23.91 -12.23
C LYS A 47 -12.09 -22.48 -12.79
N GLN A 48 -13.32 -22.05 -12.99
CA GLN A 48 -13.64 -20.69 -13.42
C GLN A 48 -14.16 -19.86 -12.24
N GLN A 49 -13.63 -18.64 -12.06
CA GLN A 49 -14.17 -17.69 -11.11
C GLN A 49 -15.48 -17.12 -11.66
N LEU A 50 -16.59 -17.40 -10.98
CA LEU A 50 -17.92 -16.93 -11.35
C LEU A 50 -18.21 -15.54 -10.78
N LEU A 51 -17.84 -15.31 -9.52
CA LEU A 51 -18.19 -14.11 -8.79
C LEU A 51 -17.12 -13.79 -7.75
N ARG A 52 -16.88 -12.48 -7.51
CA ARG A 52 -16.15 -11.98 -6.35
C ARG A 52 -17.07 -11.06 -5.54
N ILE A 53 -17.11 -11.29 -4.24
CA ILE A 53 -17.84 -10.47 -3.28
C ILE A 53 -16.80 -9.84 -2.35
N ASP A 54 -16.74 -8.50 -2.33
CA ASP A 54 -15.84 -7.75 -1.48
C ASP A 54 -16.65 -7.11 -0.34
N SER A 55 -16.37 -7.55 0.91
CA SER A 55 -16.91 -6.94 2.13
C SER A 55 -15.81 -6.08 2.74
N GLU A 56 -15.88 -4.77 2.58
CA GLU A 56 -14.82 -3.85 2.96
C GLU A 56 -15.34 -2.43 3.19
N ASP A 57 -14.55 -1.63 3.92
CA ASP A 57 -14.75 -0.19 4.05
C ASP A 57 -13.60 0.56 3.36
N THR A 58 -13.95 1.65 2.67
CA THR A 58 -12.99 2.47 1.91
C THR A 58 -12.83 3.88 2.48
N HIS A 59 -13.64 4.26 3.47
CA HIS A 59 -13.56 5.57 4.09
C HIS A 59 -12.23 5.77 4.83
N THR A 60 -11.79 7.01 4.93
CA THR A 60 -10.60 7.40 5.70
C THR A 60 -10.75 7.04 7.18
N LEU A 61 -9.63 6.79 7.83
CA LEU A 61 -9.61 6.56 9.28
C LEU A 61 -10.11 7.80 10.04
N SER A 62 -10.76 7.58 11.17
CA SER A 62 -10.99 8.66 12.12
C SER A 62 -9.65 9.20 12.64
N SER A 63 -9.62 10.46 13.04
CA SER A 63 -8.42 11.08 13.61
C SER A 63 -7.85 10.29 14.79
N GLU A 64 -8.70 9.66 15.60
CA GLU A 64 -8.28 8.81 16.71
C GLU A 64 -7.53 7.57 16.21
N HIS A 65 -8.11 6.81 15.27
CA HIS A 65 -7.47 5.60 14.73
C HIS A 65 -6.21 5.92 13.92
N GLU A 66 -6.19 7.05 13.21
CA GLU A 66 -4.98 7.52 12.52
C GLU A 66 -3.84 7.80 13.51
N GLN A 67 -4.13 8.47 14.63
CA GLN A 67 -3.14 8.75 15.67
C GLN A 67 -2.66 7.47 16.35
N LEU A 68 -3.56 6.54 16.66
CA LEU A 68 -3.21 5.25 17.26
C LEU A 68 -2.30 4.43 16.34
N LEU A 69 -2.66 4.33 15.06
CA LEU A 69 -1.85 3.63 14.06
C LEU A 69 -0.46 4.29 13.92
N PHE A 70 -0.43 5.61 13.79
CA PHE A 70 0.83 6.33 13.67
C PHE A 70 1.71 6.16 14.92
N LYS A 71 1.16 6.28 16.13
CA LYS A 71 1.88 6.03 17.38
C LYS A 71 2.50 4.62 17.39
N LYS A 72 1.75 3.63 16.94
CA LYS A 72 2.23 2.26 16.86
C LYS A 72 3.38 2.13 15.84
N ILE A 73 3.25 2.74 14.67
CA ILE A 73 4.32 2.74 13.64
C ILE A 73 5.60 3.40 14.19
N ILE A 74 5.49 4.53 14.90
CA ILE A 74 6.64 5.19 15.53
C ILE A 74 7.32 4.29 16.57
N GLN A 75 6.55 3.56 17.36
CA GLN A 75 7.11 2.57 18.30
C GLN A 75 7.89 1.48 17.56
N LEU A 76 7.34 0.96 16.46
CA LEU A 76 8.01 -0.05 15.63
C LEU A 76 9.30 0.49 14.99
N ILE A 77 9.28 1.71 14.46
CA ILE A 77 10.48 2.41 13.97
C ILE A 77 11.52 2.54 15.08
N GLY A 78 11.09 2.79 16.32
CA GLY A 78 11.96 2.97 17.48
C GLY A 78 12.71 1.72 17.92
N ILE A 79 12.13 0.54 17.72
CA ILE A 79 12.79 -0.75 18.04
C ILE A 79 13.75 -1.25 16.95
N GLY A 80 13.80 -0.57 15.81
CA GLY A 80 14.63 -0.91 14.66
C GLY A 80 13.90 -1.80 13.65
N LEU A 81 13.83 -1.32 12.42
CA LEU A 81 13.28 -2.05 11.27
C LEU A 81 14.31 -2.04 10.15
N ASP A 82 14.38 -3.13 9.39
CA ASP A 82 15.25 -3.22 8.21
C ASP A 82 14.67 -2.45 7.02
N ALA A 83 13.34 -2.42 6.89
CA ALA A 83 12.62 -1.69 5.85
C ALA A 83 11.15 -1.48 6.23
N ILE A 84 10.49 -0.54 5.56
CA ILE A 84 9.04 -0.33 5.62
C ILE A 84 8.47 -0.48 4.22
N ILE A 85 7.38 -1.25 4.08
CA ILE A 85 6.63 -1.41 2.84
C ILE A 85 5.25 -0.79 3.04
N LEU A 86 4.92 0.22 2.24
CA LEU A 86 3.59 0.83 2.18
C LEU A 86 2.79 0.15 1.06
N GLU A 87 1.90 -0.76 1.45
CA GLU A 87 1.00 -1.46 0.55
C GLU A 87 -0.34 -0.73 0.51
N ASP A 88 -0.56 0.05 -0.53
CA ASP A 88 -1.80 0.83 -0.69
C ASP A 88 -2.86 0.04 -1.45
N TYR A 89 -4.09 0.10 -0.98
CA TYR A 89 -5.26 -0.49 -1.60
C TYR A 89 -6.43 0.50 -1.74
N ASP A 90 -6.18 1.81 -1.55
CA ASP A 90 -7.21 2.87 -1.55
C ASP A 90 -8.38 2.53 -0.59
N LYS A 91 -8.04 1.98 0.60
CA LYS A 91 -9.01 1.62 1.63
C LYS A 91 -9.02 2.59 2.82
N GLY A 92 -8.49 3.81 2.62
CA GLY A 92 -8.51 4.88 3.60
C GLY A 92 -7.63 4.69 4.83
N VAL A 93 -6.76 3.66 4.85
CA VAL A 93 -5.74 3.49 5.91
C VAL A 93 -4.56 4.41 5.65
N LEU A 94 -4.11 4.47 4.40
CA LEU A 94 -3.09 5.41 3.93
C LEU A 94 -3.77 6.67 3.36
N ASN A 95 -3.21 7.83 3.66
CA ASN A 95 -3.56 9.12 3.11
C ASN A 95 -2.31 10.00 3.06
N GLU A 96 -2.37 11.13 2.35
CA GLU A 96 -1.26 12.07 2.18
C GLU A 96 -0.50 12.32 3.49
N LYS A 97 -1.23 12.70 4.54
CA LYS A 97 -0.65 13.11 5.82
C LYS A 97 0.11 11.97 6.50
N ASN A 98 -0.49 10.78 6.61
CA ASN A 98 0.17 9.67 7.32
C ASN A 98 1.29 9.05 6.49
N ILE A 99 1.17 8.98 5.16
CA ILE A 99 2.23 8.54 4.25
C ILE A 99 3.48 9.37 4.48
N GLN A 100 3.37 10.70 4.37
CA GLN A 100 4.51 11.60 4.51
C GLN A 100 5.12 11.60 5.91
N ARG A 101 4.30 11.46 6.94
CA ARG A 101 4.80 11.33 8.32
C ARG A 101 5.61 10.05 8.51
N ILE A 102 5.13 8.92 7.96
CA ILE A 102 5.83 7.63 8.03
C ILE A 102 7.19 7.72 7.31
N ILE A 103 7.19 8.21 6.06
CA ILE A 103 8.41 8.37 5.26
C ILE A 103 9.41 9.27 5.99
N THR A 104 8.96 10.40 6.51
CA THR A 104 9.81 11.35 7.24
C THR A 104 10.46 10.71 8.46
N GLU A 105 9.70 9.99 9.29
CA GLU A 105 10.23 9.37 10.50
C GLU A 105 11.17 8.19 10.20
N ALA A 106 10.88 7.42 9.16
CA ALA A 106 11.75 6.35 8.69
C ALA A 106 13.10 6.90 8.17
N ASN A 107 13.05 7.95 7.34
CA ASN A 107 14.24 8.59 6.77
C ASN A 107 15.15 9.17 7.85
N LYS A 108 14.62 9.73 8.95
CA LYS A 108 15.42 10.18 10.12
C LYS A 108 16.23 9.05 10.76
N LYS A 109 15.83 7.79 10.55
CA LYS A 109 16.47 6.59 11.08
C LYS A 109 17.24 5.81 10.00
N ASN A 110 17.33 6.34 8.78
CA ASN A 110 17.91 5.68 7.61
C ASN A 110 17.25 4.31 7.33
N ILE A 111 15.94 4.18 7.59
CA ILE A 111 15.17 2.99 7.28
C ILE A 111 14.61 3.15 5.87
N PRO A 112 14.95 2.28 4.92
CA PRO A 112 14.42 2.35 3.56
C PRO A 112 12.91 2.15 3.56
N VAL A 113 12.20 2.98 2.77
CA VAL A 113 10.76 2.89 2.60
C VAL A 113 10.45 2.59 1.15
N THR A 114 9.60 1.59 0.92
CA THR A 114 9.10 1.23 -0.40
C THR A 114 7.58 1.40 -0.46
N ALA A 115 7.03 1.65 -1.64
CA ALA A 115 5.59 1.72 -1.80
C ALA A 115 5.10 1.00 -3.06
N ASP A 116 3.98 0.26 -2.91
CA ASP A 116 3.10 -0.19 -3.98
C ASP A 116 1.88 0.75 -4.00
N PRO A 117 1.86 1.74 -4.91
CA PRO A 117 0.87 2.80 -4.85
C PRO A 117 -0.48 2.38 -5.44
N LYS A 118 -1.52 3.14 -5.07
CA LYS A 118 -2.78 3.21 -5.80
C LYS A 118 -3.05 4.66 -6.22
N LYS A 119 -4.09 4.83 -7.04
CA LYS A 119 -4.38 6.07 -7.74
C LYS A 119 -4.58 7.27 -6.81
N GLU A 120 -5.35 7.09 -5.73
CA GLU A 120 -5.72 8.18 -4.82
C GLU A 120 -4.50 8.86 -4.18
N ASN A 121 -3.51 8.06 -3.79
CA ASN A 121 -2.32 8.54 -3.09
C ASN A 121 -1.08 8.64 -3.98
N PHE A 122 -1.17 8.41 -5.29
CA PHE A 122 -0.03 8.24 -6.18
C PHE A 122 1.03 9.34 -6.05
N HIS A 123 0.62 10.60 -5.93
CA HIS A 123 1.52 11.75 -5.82
C HIS A 123 2.04 12.03 -4.40
N HIS A 124 1.56 11.30 -3.42
CA HIS A 124 1.92 11.52 -2.01
C HIS A 124 3.12 10.70 -1.52
N TYR A 125 3.70 9.86 -2.40
CA TYR A 125 4.80 8.94 -2.08
C TYR A 125 6.18 9.52 -2.44
N TYR A 126 6.47 10.78 -2.10
CA TYR A 126 7.80 11.35 -2.36
C TYR A 126 8.77 11.09 -1.20
N GLY A 127 10.08 10.94 -1.55
CA GLY A 127 11.14 10.66 -0.59
C GLY A 127 11.31 9.18 -0.23
N LEU A 128 10.84 8.27 -1.10
CA LEU A 128 10.98 6.83 -0.97
C LEU A 128 12.34 6.33 -1.47
N SER A 129 12.80 5.21 -0.91
CA SER A 129 13.92 4.43 -1.47
C SER A 129 13.49 3.69 -2.74
N LEU A 130 12.26 3.15 -2.77
CA LEU A 130 11.76 2.46 -3.96
C LEU A 130 10.26 2.72 -4.15
N PHE A 131 9.87 3.08 -5.36
CA PHE A 131 8.49 3.25 -5.78
C PHE A 131 8.13 2.22 -6.85
N LYS A 132 7.08 1.41 -6.58
CA LYS A 132 6.74 0.23 -7.40
C LYS A 132 5.34 0.33 -8.03
N PRO A 133 5.07 1.22 -8.96
CA PRO A 133 3.82 1.19 -9.72
C PRO A 133 3.85 0.07 -10.78
N ASN A 134 2.68 -0.46 -11.14
CA ASN A 134 2.54 -1.19 -12.37
C ASN A 134 2.30 -0.23 -13.56
N LEU A 135 2.32 -0.75 -14.79
CA LEU A 135 2.15 0.05 -16.01
C LEU A 135 0.83 0.84 -16.01
N LYS A 136 -0.26 0.23 -15.52
CA LYS A 136 -1.56 0.88 -15.41
C LYS A 136 -1.53 2.04 -14.41
N GLU A 137 -1.00 1.80 -13.23
CA GLU A 137 -0.84 2.81 -12.17
C GLU A 137 0.07 3.98 -12.62
N LEU A 138 1.15 3.68 -13.36
CA LEU A 138 2.01 4.69 -13.97
C LEU A 138 1.23 5.58 -14.94
N LYS A 139 0.46 4.98 -15.86
CA LYS A 139 -0.34 5.70 -16.84
C LYS A 139 -1.42 6.55 -16.17
N GLU A 140 -2.18 5.96 -15.26
CA GLU A 140 -3.25 6.63 -14.53
C GLU A 140 -2.72 7.76 -13.62
N GLY A 141 -1.64 7.49 -12.88
CA GLY A 141 -1.04 8.46 -11.95
C GLY A 141 -0.45 9.68 -12.65
N LEU A 142 0.09 9.51 -13.85
CA LEU A 142 0.64 10.61 -14.65
C LEU A 142 -0.31 11.17 -15.69
N ASN A 143 -1.55 10.67 -15.74
CA ASN A 143 -2.56 11.01 -16.74
C ASN A 143 -2.01 10.88 -18.17
N LEU A 144 -1.38 9.73 -18.46
CA LEU A 144 -0.79 9.41 -19.75
C LEU A 144 -1.56 8.26 -20.41
N ASP A 145 -1.61 8.29 -21.74
CA ASP A 145 -2.06 7.17 -22.55
C ASP A 145 -1.04 6.87 -23.65
N PHE A 146 -0.54 5.63 -23.68
CA PHE A 146 0.39 5.12 -24.67
C PHE A 146 0.33 3.60 -24.71
N ASN A 147 0.72 3.02 -25.85
CA ASN A 147 0.88 1.58 -25.99
C ASN A 147 2.34 1.20 -25.72
N PHE A 148 2.59 0.43 -24.65
CA PHE A 148 3.95 0.04 -24.25
C PHE A 148 4.70 -0.75 -25.32
N GLU A 149 4.00 -1.62 -26.06
CA GLU A 149 4.62 -2.48 -27.09
C GLU A 149 5.13 -1.69 -28.30
N ASN A 150 4.38 -0.65 -28.69
CA ASN A 150 4.63 0.10 -29.92
C ASN A 150 5.26 1.49 -29.69
N GLU A 151 5.20 1.99 -28.45
CA GLU A 151 5.59 3.37 -28.09
C GLU A 151 6.62 3.37 -26.96
N ARG A 152 7.75 2.68 -27.16
CA ARG A 152 8.81 2.56 -26.15
C ARG A 152 9.32 3.93 -25.66
N ASN A 153 9.46 4.90 -26.55
CA ASN A 153 9.91 6.25 -26.20
C ASN A 153 8.89 6.98 -25.29
N ALA A 154 7.59 6.71 -25.47
CA ALA A 154 6.56 7.26 -24.57
C ALA A 154 6.68 6.68 -23.17
N PHE A 155 6.99 5.39 -23.04
CA PHE A 155 7.27 4.76 -21.74
C PHE A 155 8.50 5.38 -21.06
N GLU A 156 9.60 5.55 -21.78
CA GLU A 156 10.82 6.18 -21.23
C GLU A 156 10.55 7.62 -20.77
N THR A 157 9.77 8.37 -21.55
CA THR A 157 9.31 9.71 -21.17
C THR A 157 8.44 9.67 -19.90
N ALA A 158 7.54 8.67 -19.78
CA ALA A 158 6.72 8.48 -18.61
C ALA A 158 7.57 8.20 -17.36
N VAL A 159 8.63 7.40 -17.48
CA VAL A 159 9.57 7.13 -16.36
C VAL A 159 10.28 8.41 -15.91
N GLN A 160 10.71 9.26 -16.84
CA GLN A 160 11.32 10.56 -16.49
C GLN A 160 10.33 11.48 -15.80
N LYS A 161 9.09 11.55 -16.30
CA LYS A 161 8.00 12.32 -15.64
C LYS A 161 7.70 11.80 -14.25
N LEU A 162 7.70 10.46 -14.06
CA LEU A 162 7.47 9.85 -12.75
C LEU A 162 8.46 10.34 -11.72
N ARG A 163 9.75 10.34 -12.03
CA ARG A 163 10.81 10.78 -11.11
C ARG A 163 10.69 12.25 -10.72
N THR A 164 10.12 13.07 -11.58
CA THR A 164 9.86 14.49 -11.30
C THR A 164 8.59 14.65 -10.47
N ALA A 165 7.53 13.92 -10.81
CA ALA A 165 6.22 14.04 -10.14
C ALA A 165 6.21 13.42 -8.74
N VAL A 166 6.95 12.32 -8.56
CA VAL A 166 7.10 11.59 -7.29
C VAL A 166 8.59 11.34 -7.06
N PRO A 167 9.33 12.25 -6.42
CA PRO A 167 10.76 12.08 -6.19
C PRO A 167 11.06 10.85 -5.31
N HIS A 168 11.87 9.92 -5.82
CA HIS A 168 12.29 8.68 -5.16
C HIS A 168 13.64 8.20 -5.73
N GLU A 169 14.30 7.25 -5.07
CA GLU A 169 15.62 6.77 -5.49
C GLU A 169 15.54 5.76 -6.62
N VAL A 170 14.71 4.71 -6.47
CA VAL A 170 14.58 3.61 -7.42
C VAL A 170 13.13 3.45 -7.89
N SER A 171 12.93 3.43 -9.22
CA SER A 171 11.65 3.04 -9.85
C SER A 171 11.66 1.56 -10.18
N LEU A 172 10.67 0.79 -9.73
CA LEU A 172 10.44 -0.60 -10.11
C LEU A 172 9.06 -0.71 -10.79
N ILE A 173 9.03 -0.67 -12.11
CA ILE A 173 7.76 -0.65 -12.85
C ILE A 173 7.44 -2.05 -13.34
N THR A 174 6.36 -2.65 -12.82
CA THR A 174 5.94 -3.99 -13.26
C THR A 174 5.11 -3.91 -14.55
N LEU A 175 5.44 -4.78 -15.52
CA LEU A 175 4.95 -4.74 -16.89
C LEU A 175 4.20 -6.01 -17.29
N SER A 176 3.58 -6.70 -16.32
CA SER A 176 2.91 -7.99 -16.51
C SER A 176 3.82 -9.04 -17.15
N GLU A 177 3.42 -9.58 -18.31
CA GLU A 177 4.18 -10.58 -19.09
C GLU A 177 5.50 -10.06 -19.66
N HIS A 178 5.69 -8.74 -19.69
CA HIS A 178 6.93 -8.12 -20.17
C HIS A 178 7.99 -7.95 -19.08
N GLY A 179 7.72 -8.41 -17.86
CA GLY A 179 8.65 -8.38 -16.73
C GLY A 179 8.63 -7.07 -15.94
N VAL A 180 9.79 -6.50 -15.67
CA VAL A 180 9.98 -5.26 -14.92
C VAL A 180 11.03 -4.36 -15.58
#